data_5ec4ff9535b6717c732c70775a0487b0
#
_entry.id   5ec4ff9535b6717c732c70775a0487b0
#
_cell.length_a   1.000
_cell.length_b   1.000
_cell.length_c   1.000
_cell.angle_alpha   90.00
_cell.angle_beta   90.00
_cell.angle_gamma   90.00
#
_symmetry.space_group_name_H-M   'P 1'
#
loop_
_entity.id
_entity.type
_entity.pdbx_description
1 polymer ?
#
loop_
_entity_poly.entity_id
_entity_poly.type
_entity_poly.pdbx_seq_one_letter_code
_entity_poly.pdbx_strand_id
1 'polypeptide(L)'
;MEKITNYLELIQQIQDITPEKEAFCTTGKSLTYSQLYALAKEKQGMLKQEKKEFGEQNAKKQLRIIQTTCILDQLVEFLACQGTDWIPVILPADATVPVDEWTQKTWPENACMAVMTSGTSGKNKLLFR
;
A
#
# COMPACT_ATOMS: atom_id res chain seq x y z
N MET A 1 -19.85 -17.24 -1.10
CA MET A 1 -18.51 -16.75 -0.71
C MET A 1 -18.22 -15.46 -1.48
N GLU A 2 -18.01 -14.38 -0.76
CA GLU A 2 -17.72 -13.11 -1.41
C GLU A 2 -16.33 -13.13 -2.05
N LYS A 3 -16.24 -12.57 -3.23
CA LYS A 3 -14.97 -12.49 -3.95
C LYS A 3 -14.06 -11.47 -3.28
N ILE A 4 -12.85 -11.91 -2.93
CA ILE A 4 -11.85 -11.02 -2.37
C ILE A 4 -11.23 -10.22 -3.53
N THR A 5 -11.35 -8.89 -3.49
CA THR A 5 -10.86 -8.03 -4.56
C THR A 5 -9.51 -7.37 -4.24
N ASN A 6 -9.11 -7.34 -2.96
CA ASN A 6 -7.83 -6.78 -2.56
C ASN A 6 -7.35 -7.36 -1.23
N TYR A 7 -6.11 -7.01 -0.86
CA TYR A 7 -5.49 -7.58 0.34
C TYR A 7 -6.13 -7.09 1.64
N LEU A 8 -6.66 -5.88 1.67
CA LEU A 8 -7.32 -5.38 2.87
C LEU A 8 -8.61 -6.15 3.15
N GLU A 9 -9.37 -6.49 2.10
CA GLU A 9 -10.55 -7.34 2.27
C GLU A 9 -10.19 -8.72 2.81
N LEU A 10 -9.05 -9.25 2.39
CA LEU A 10 -8.56 -10.53 2.91
C LEU A 10 -8.31 -10.43 4.42
N ILE A 11 -7.64 -9.36 4.86
CA ILE A 11 -7.38 -9.13 6.28
C ILE A 11 -8.70 -8.97 7.04
N GLN A 12 -9.67 -8.26 6.45
CA GLN A 12 -10.99 -8.09 7.07
C GLN A 12 -11.68 -9.43 7.30
N GLN A 13 -11.65 -10.32 6.30
CA GLN A 13 -12.27 -11.64 6.45
C GLN A 13 -11.59 -12.47 7.54
N ILE A 14 -10.26 -12.41 7.61
CA ILE A 14 -9.52 -13.14 8.62
C ILE A 14 -9.84 -12.59 10.01
N GLN A 15 -9.87 -11.29 10.19
CA GLN A 15 -10.14 -10.70 11.50
C GLN A 15 -11.59 -10.93 11.96
N ASP A 16 -12.52 -11.06 11.02
CA ASP A 16 -13.91 -11.38 11.36
C ASP A 16 -14.05 -12.80 11.93
N ILE A 17 -13.18 -13.71 11.48
CA ILE A 17 -13.20 -15.11 11.93
C ILE A 17 -12.28 -15.31 13.15
N THR A 18 -11.07 -14.76 13.10
CA THR A 18 -10.06 -14.96 14.15
C THR A 18 -9.40 -13.63 14.53
N PRO A 19 -10.16 -12.71 15.19
CA PRO A 19 -9.64 -11.36 15.48
C PRO A 19 -8.44 -11.35 16.42
N GLU A 20 -8.37 -12.31 17.33
CA GLU A 20 -7.32 -12.37 18.33
C GLU A 20 -6.07 -13.13 17.86
N LYS A 21 -6.10 -13.67 16.66
CA LYS A 21 -4.95 -14.40 16.12
C LYS A 21 -3.85 -13.41 15.76
N GLU A 22 -2.60 -13.79 16.06
CA GLU A 22 -1.44 -12.98 15.78
C GLU A 22 -1.22 -12.88 14.26
N ALA A 23 -1.18 -11.65 13.76
CA ALA A 23 -0.97 -11.38 12.34
C ALA A 23 0.46 -10.94 12.05
N PHE A 24 1.12 -10.29 13.01
CA PHE A 24 2.44 -9.73 12.84
C PHE A 24 3.20 -9.87 14.15
N CYS A 25 4.43 -10.36 14.07
CA CYS A 25 5.29 -10.52 15.24
C CYS A 25 6.71 -10.08 14.90
N THR A 26 7.27 -9.25 15.76
CA THR A 26 8.68 -8.86 15.70
C THR A 26 9.19 -8.84 17.13
N THR A 27 10.50 -8.71 17.30
CA THR A 27 11.12 -8.69 18.64
C THR A 27 10.50 -7.60 19.50
N GLY A 28 9.80 -8.02 20.56
CA GLY A 28 9.19 -7.09 21.51
C GLY A 28 7.86 -6.50 21.09
N LYS A 29 7.27 -6.95 19.95
CA LYS A 29 5.99 -6.39 19.48
C LYS A 29 5.21 -7.42 18.69
N SER A 30 3.93 -7.55 19.00
CA SER A 30 3.03 -8.39 18.20
C SER A 30 1.69 -7.67 18.01
N LEU A 31 1.04 -7.97 16.90
CA LEU A 31 -0.28 -7.43 16.57
C LEU A 31 -1.21 -8.56 16.15
N THR A 32 -2.46 -8.47 16.61
CA THR A 32 -3.52 -9.36 16.15
C THR A 32 -4.06 -8.87 14.80
N TYR A 33 -4.84 -9.72 14.12
CA TYR A 33 -5.49 -9.31 12.88
C TYR A 33 -6.44 -8.13 13.09
N SER A 34 -7.14 -8.10 14.25
CA SER A 34 -8.01 -6.98 14.57
C SER A 34 -7.24 -5.67 14.70
N GLN A 35 -6.08 -5.72 15.37
CA GLN A 35 -5.23 -4.54 15.52
C GLN A 35 -4.64 -4.07 14.19
N LEU A 36 -4.18 -5.02 13.37
CA LEU A 36 -3.63 -4.70 12.06
C LEU A 36 -4.68 -4.06 11.16
N TYR A 37 -5.88 -4.62 11.14
CA TYR A 37 -6.99 -4.08 10.34
C TYR A 37 -7.34 -2.66 10.78
N ALA A 38 -7.40 -2.42 12.09
CA ALA A 38 -7.71 -1.09 12.62
C ALA A 38 -6.66 -0.05 12.20
N LEU A 39 -5.38 -0.40 12.26
CA LEU A 39 -4.30 0.49 11.84
C LEU A 39 -4.40 0.79 10.34
N ALA A 40 -4.67 -0.22 9.52
CA ALA A 40 -4.77 -0.05 8.08
C ALA A 40 -5.96 0.83 7.71
N LYS A 41 -7.10 0.67 8.39
CA LYS A 41 -8.29 1.48 8.12
C LYS A 41 -8.08 2.94 8.53
N GLU A 42 -7.39 3.16 9.64
CA GLU A 42 -7.07 4.53 10.07
C GLU A 42 -6.17 5.21 9.03
N LYS A 43 -5.11 4.52 8.60
CA LYS A 43 -4.20 5.06 7.58
C LYS A 43 -4.92 5.27 6.25
N GLN A 44 -5.84 4.38 5.88
CA GLN A 44 -6.62 4.52 4.66
C GLN A 44 -7.45 5.80 4.67
N GLY A 45 -8.05 6.15 5.81
CA GLY A 45 -8.78 7.40 5.95
C GLY A 45 -7.89 8.61 5.70
N MET A 46 -6.66 8.58 6.21
CA MET A 46 -5.68 9.65 5.99
C MET A 46 -5.29 9.75 4.50
N LEU A 47 -5.08 8.62 3.83
CA LEU A 47 -4.73 8.60 2.41
C LEU A 47 -5.85 9.14 1.53
N LYS A 48 -7.09 8.82 1.87
CA LYS A 48 -8.26 9.35 1.15
C LYS A 48 -8.37 10.86 1.32
N GLN A 49 -8.04 11.37 2.50
CA GLN A 49 -8.04 12.79 2.76
C GLN A 49 -6.95 13.50 1.96
N GLU A 50 -5.74 12.91 1.89
CA GLU A 50 -4.66 13.47 1.07
C GLU A 50 -5.08 13.57 -0.39
N LYS A 51 -5.76 12.54 -0.91
CA LYS A 51 -6.20 12.52 -2.30
C LYS A 51 -7.17 13.66 -2.59
N LYS A 52 -8.07 13.96 -1.65
CA LYS A 52 -9.02 15.08 -1.80
C LYS A 52 -8.30 16.42 -1.80
N GLU A 53 -7.25 16.57 -1.00
CA GLU A 53 -6.48 17.81 -0.92
C GLU A 53 -5.71 18.10 -2.20
N PHE A 54 -5.24 17.05 -2.89
CA PHE A 54 -4.53 17.20 -4.16
C PHE A 54 -5.46 17.51 -5.33
N GLY A 55 -6.76 17.62 -5.08
CA GLY A 55 -7.72 18.06 -6.07
C GLY A 55 -8.44 16.94 -6.78
N GLU A 56 -9.74 17.14 -6.93
CA GLU A 56 -10.63 16.21 -7.61
C GLU A 56 -10.31 16.07 -9.10
N GLN A 57 -9.37 16.84 -9.61
CA GLN A 57 -9.01 16.86 -11.01
C GLN A 57 -8.29 15.58 -11.46
N ASN A 58 -7.76 14.82 -10.50
CA ASN A 58 -7.09 13.55 -10.80
C ASN A 58 -7.92 12.38 -10.27
N ALA A 59 -8.96 12.00 -11.03
CA ALA A 59 -9.74 10.80 -10.74
C ALA A 59 -8.94 9.52 -11.00
N LYS A 60 -7.70 9.63 -11.49
CA LYS A 60 -6.86 8.49 -11.85
C LYS A 60 -5.93 8.12 -10.71
N LYS A 61 -5.54 6.84 -10.68
CA LYS A 61 -4.66 6.32 -9.63
C LYS A 61 -3.27 6.96 -9.69
N GLN A 62 -2.69 7.17 -8.51
CA GLN A 62 -1.35 7.71 -8.35
C GLN A 62 -0.50 6.75 -7.53
N LEU A 63 0.82 6.85 -7.68
CA LEU A 63 1.74 6.02 -6.91
C LEU A 63 1.89 6.56 -5.49
N ARG A 64 1.86 5.64 -4.52
CA ARG A 64 2.23 5.91 -3.14
C ARG A 64 3.57 5.26 -2.87
N ILE A 65 4.63 6.06 -2.81
CA ILE A 65 5.98 5.54 -2.60
C ILE A 65 6.18 5.28 -1.11
N ILE A 66 6.51 4.04 -0.77
CA ILE A 66 6.73 3.62 0.61
C ILE A 66 8.21 3.30 0.78
N GLN A 67 8.93 4.19 1.45
CA GLN A 67 10.36 4.06 1.71
C GLN A 67 10.64 4.22 3.20
N THR A 68 10.39 3.16 3.95
CA THR A 68 10.67 3.15 5.37
C THR A 68 11.39 1.85 5.73
N THR A 69 12.20 1.88 6.77
CA THR A 69 12.86 0.68 7.27
C THR A 69 11.98 -0.13 8.21
N CYS A 70 10.86 0.45 8.65
CA CYS A 70 9.94 -0.23 9.56
C CYS A 70 8.99 -1.13 8.78
N ILE A 71 9.11 -2.43 8.97
CA ILE A 71 8.31 -3.42 8.25
C ILE A 71 6.82 -3.25 8.55
N LEU A 72 6.47 -2.93 9.80
CA LEU A 72 5.07 -2.71 10.16
C LEU A 72 4.48 -1.51 9.42
N ASP A 73 5.22 -0.42 9.32
CA ASP A 73 4.76 0.76 8.57
C ASP A 73 4.58 0.44 7.08
N GLN A 74 5.48 -0.36 6.51
CA GLN A 74 5.34 -0.81 5.12
C GLN A 74 4.05 -1.58 4.92
N LEU A 75 3.78 -2.53 5.82
CA LEU A 75 2.59 -3.37 5.74
C LEU A 75 1.32 -2.55 5.91
N VAL A 76 1.28 -1.66 6.90
CA VAL A 76 0.10 -0.83 7.16
C VAL A 76 -0.20 0.09 5.97
N GLU A 77 0.82 0.77 5.43
CA GLU A 77 0.62 1.63 4.26
C GLU A 77 0.20 0.84 3.03
N PHE A 78 0.80 -0.33 2.81
CA PHE A 78 0.43 -1.19 1.69
C PHE A 78 -1.05 -1.58 1.77
N LEU A 79 -1.49 -2.04 2.94
CA LEU A 79 -2.89 -2.44 3.14
C LEU A 79 -3.82 -1.24 3.03
N ALA A 80 -3.41 -0.09 3.54
CA ALA A 80 -4.23 1.13 3.49
C ALA A 80 -4.50 1.59 2.07
N CYS A 81 -3.57 1.35 1.14
CA CYS A 81 -3.74 1.71 -0.26
C CYS A 81 -4.77 0.85 -0.98
N GLN A 82 -5.07 -0.35 -0.46
CA GLN A 82 -5.97 -1.28 -1.13
C GLN A 82 -7.39 -0.71 -1.21
N GLY A 83 -7.98 -0.77 -2.39
CA GLY A 83 -9.33 -0.23 -2.60
C GLY A 83 -9.38 1.30 -2.72
N THR A 84 -8.23 1.96 -2.79
CA THR A 84 -8.15 3.42 -2.96
C THR A 84 -7.57 3.77 -4.33
N ASP A 85 -7.43 5.06 -4.59
CA ASP A 85 -6.79 5.54 -5.83
C ASP A 85 -5.27 5.62 -5.72
N TRP A 86 -4.70 5.06 -4.66
CA TRP A 86 -3.26 4.97 -4.48
C TRP A 86 -2.74 3.58 -4.84
N ILE A 87 -1.67 3.54 -5.64
CA ILE A 87 -0.97 2.29 -5.97
C ILE A 87 0.29 2.23 -5.13
N PRO A 88 0.40 1.30 -4.16
CA PRO A 88 1.58 1.25 -3.31
C PRO A 88 2.79 0.67 -4.05
N VAL A 89 3.95 1.27 -3.85
CA VAL A 89 5.22 0.72 -4.30
C VAL A 89 6.20 0.78 -3.13
N ILE A 90 6.68 -0.38 -2.71
CA ILE A 90 7.61 -0.48 -1.58
C ILE A 90 9.03 -0.51 -2.15
N LEU A 91 9.84 0.44 -1.69
CA LEU A 91 11.21 0.60 -2.15
C LEU A 91 12.18 0.55 -0.97
N PRO A 92 13.45 0.16 -1.21
CA PRO A 92 14.48 0.29 -0.17
C PRO A 92 14.58 1.75 0.29
N ALA A 93 14.83 1.94 1.59
CA ALA A 93 14.84 3.28 2.18
C ALA A 93 15.90 4.20 1.55
N ASP A 94 16.98 3.60 1.03
CA ASP A 94 18.08 4.33 0.42
C ASP A 94 18.00 4.41 -1.11
N ALA A 95 16.91 3.89 -1.71
CA ALA A 95 16.78 3.90 -3.16
C ALA A 95 16.53 5.31 -3.68
N THR A 96 17.18 5.64 -4.79
CA THR A 96 16.93 6.89 -5.50
C THR A 96 15.80 6.66 -6.49
N VAL A 97 14.76 7.48 -6.40
CA VAL A 97 13.59 7.34 -7.26
C VAL A 97 13.30 8.65 -7.99
N PRO A 98 12.84 8.58 -9.25
CA PRO A 98 12.44 9.78 -9.99
C PRO A 98 11.03 10.21 -9.54
N VAL A 99 10.93 10.73 -8.31
CA VAL A 99 9.66 11.05 -7.68
C VAL A 99 8.83 12.01 -8.53
N ASP A 100 9.46 13.07 -9.06
CA ASP A 100 8.77 14.05 -9.88
C ASP A 100 8.19 13.44 -11.14
N GLU A 101 8.93 12.55 -11.78
CA GLU A 101 8.48 11.86 -12.98
C GLU A 101 7.31 10.92 -12.66
N TRP A 102 7.44 10.15 -11.57
CA TRP A 102 6.44 9.15 -11.22
C TRP A 102 5.14 9.78 -10.71
N THR A 103 5.19 10.92 -10.04
CA THR A 103 3.99 11.55 -9.50
C THR A 103 3.17 12.30 -10.55
N GLN A 104 3.77 12.61 -11.71
CA GLN A 104 3.07 13.33 -12.77
C GLN A 104 2.37 12.40 -13.76
N LYS A 105 2.70 11.12 -13.77
CA LYS A 105 2.11 10.17 -14.71
C LYS A 105 0.83 9.55 -14.15
N THR A 106 -0.02 9.10 -15.06
CA THR A 106 -1.19 8.30 -14.69
C THR A 106 -0.86 6.82 -14.87
N TRP A 107 -1.41 5.99 -14.01
CA TRP A 107 -1.05 4.58 -13.93
C TRP A 107 -2.29 3.70 -14.12
N PRO A 108 -2.11 2.38 -14.40
CA PRO A 108 -3.25 1.50 -14.65
C PRO A 108 -4.28 1.50 -13.53
N GLU A 109 -5.56 1.67 -13.88
CA GLU A 109 -6.64 1.79 -12.91
C GLU A 109 -6.90 0.50 -12.11
N ASN A 110 -6.58 -0.65 -12.71
CA ASN A 110 -6.80 -1.93 -12.06
C ASN A 110 -5.59 -2.44 -11.28
N ALA A 111 -4.53 -1.65 -11.19
CA ALA A 111 -3.34 -2.06 -10.44
C ALA A 111 -3.58 -2.00 -8.95
N CYS A 112 -3.15 -3.02 -8.22
CA CYS A 112 -3.21 -3.08 -6.75
C CYS A 112 -1.89 -2.73 -6.10
N MET A 113 -0.78 -2.86 -6.84
CA MET A 113 0.56 -2.57 -6.35
C MET A 113 1.51 -2.38 -7.52
N ALA A 114 2.66 -1.81 -7.25
CA ALA A 114 3.75 -1.71 -8.21
C ALA A 114 5.05 -2.20 -7.57
N VAL A 115 5.89 -2.81 -8.38
CA VAL A 115 7.19 -3.31 -7.94
C VAL A 115 8.25 -2.70 -8.85
N MET A 116 9.32 -2.18 -8.25
CA MET A 116 10.45 -1.65 -9.00
C MET A 116 11.43 -2.77 -9.31
N THR A 117 11.80 -2.91 -10.58
CA THR A 117 12.80 -3.88 -10.99
C THR A 117 14.05 -3.15 -11.49
N SER A 118 15.22 -3.71 -11.20
CA SER A 118 16.47 -3.23 -11.77
C SER A 118 16.64 -3.89 -13.13
N GLY A 119 16.55 -3.08 -14.21
CA GLY A 119 16.76 -3.58 -15.55
C GLY A 119 18.23 -3.80 -15.86
N THR A 120 18.52 -4.70 -16.81
CA THR A 120 19.89 -4.97 -17.27
C THR A 120 20.52 -3.74 -17.93
N SER A 121 19.71 -2.76 -18.32
CA SER A 121 20.16 -1.50 -18.92
C SER A 121 20.42 -0.41 -17.88
N GLY A 122 20.37 -0.72 -16.60
CA GLY A 122 20.59 0.24 -15.52
C GLY A 122 19.41 1.15 -15.21
N LYS A 123 18.30 1.01 -15.94
CA LYS A 123 17.08 1.78 -15.66
C LYS A 123 16.09 0.94 -14.86
N ASN A 124 15.61 1.50 -13.76
CA ASN A 124 14.59 0.86 -12.96
C ASN A 124 13.24 0.98 -13.63
N LYS A 125 12.50 -0.12 -13.67
CA LYS A 125 11.17 -0.16 -14.27
C LYS A 125 10.15 -0.53 -13.21
N LEU A 126 8.91 -0.02 -13.40
CA LEU A 126 7.79 -0.38 -12.55
C LEU A 126 6.97 -1.47 -13.22
N LEU A 127 6.69 -2.53 -12.46
CA LEU A 127 5.77 -3.59 -12.87
C LEU A 127 4.50 -3.47 -12.02
N PHE A 128 3.34 -3.50 -12.67
CA PHE A 128 2.05 -3.37 -12.00
C PHE A 128 1.37 -4.72 -11.85
N ARG A 129 0.75 -4.92 -10.69
CA ARG A 129 0.01 -6.15 -10.39
C ARG A 129 -1.44 -5.84 -10.07
#